data_a97d18267e0b24bf0e595a73b92e685d
#
_entry.id   a97d18267e0b24bf0e595a73b92e685d
#
_cell.length_a   1.000
_cell.length_b   1.000
_cell.length_c   1.000
_cell.angle_alpha   90.00
_cell.angle_beta   90.00
_cell.angle_gamma   90.00
#
_symmetry.space_group_name_H-M   'P 1'
#
loop_
_entity.id
_entity.type
_entity.pdbx_description
1 polymer ?
#
loop_
_entity_poly.entity_id
_entity_poly.type
_entity_poly.pdbx_seq_one_letter_code
_entity_poly.pdbx_strand_id
1 'polypeptide(L)'
;MWVTRWLQPSNQPLLRTAYVEMVATEPEFQGRGFATAVMRRLASAIHDFQLGGLSPAEPMLYTKLGWVFWQGPLFIRTKDGLISTPEGSIMILRLPKTPCLDLTLPVSAGWCEGELW
;
A
#
# COMPACT_ATOMS: atom_id res chain seq x y z
N MET A 1 -1.76 8.17 8.52
CA MET A 1 -3.21 7.94 8.45
C MET A 1 -3.52 6.94 7.37
N TRP A 2 -4.51 6.08 7.56
CA TRP A 2 -4.82 5.02 6.61
C TRP A 2 -6.33 4.82 6.48
N VAL A 3 -6.72 4.23 5.34
CA VAL A 3 -8.07 3.75 5.11
C VAL A 3 -8.02 2.26 4.84
N THR A 4 -9.11 1.56 5.07
CA THR A 4 -9.18 0.14 4.73
C THR A 4 -9.49 0.00 3.25
N ARG A 5 -8.65 -0.76 2.53
CA ARG A 5 -8.92 -1.17 1.16
C ARG A 5 -8.77 -2.68 1.05
N TRP A 6 -9.51 -3.26 0.13
CA TRP A 6 -9.46 -4.70 -0.10
C TRP A 6 -8.70 -4.95 -1.38
N LEU A 7 -7.45 -5.37 -1.24
CA LEU A 7 -6.60 -5.71 -2.38
C LEU A 7 -6.70 -7.20 -2.67
N GLN A 8 -6.68 -7.55 -3.94
CA GLN A 8 -6.76 -8.95 -4.35
C GLN A 8 -5.68 -9.28 -5.38
N PRO A 9 -4.58 -9.90 -4.97
CA PRO A 9 -3.70 -10.58 -5.90
C PRO A 9 -4.47 -11.69 -6.62
N SER A 10 -4.14 -11.95 -7.89
CA SER A 10 -4.96 -12.83 -8.75
C SER A 10 -5.10 -14.26 -8.24
N ASN A 11 -4.23 -14.70 -7.35
CA ASN A 11 -4.26 -16.07 -6.80
C ASN A 11 -4.67 -16.10 -5.33
N GLN A 12 -5.22 -15.00 -4.81
CA GLN A 12 -5.54 -14.87 -3.40
C GLN A 12 -6.99 -14.39 -3.21
N PRO A 13 -7.59 -14.65 -2.04
CA PRO A 13 -8.81 -13.95 -1.67
C PRO A 13 -8.53 -12.47 -1.42
N LEU A 14 -9.60 -11.71 -1.19
CA LEU A 14 -9.46 -10.30 -0.80
C LEU A 14 -8.66 -10.18 0.49
N LEU A 15 -7.67 -9.30 0.49
CA LEU A 15 -6.84 -9.02 1.65
C LEU A 15 -7.23 -7.68 2.25
N ARG A 16 -7.50 -7.70 3.55
CA ARG A 16 -7.81 -6.48 4.30
C ARG A 16 -6.52 -5.67 4.45
N THR A 17 -6.47 -4.53 3.76
CA THR A 17 -5.26 -3.74 3.62
C THR A 17 -5.41 -2.39 4.28
N ALA A 18 -4.44 -2.00 5.11
CA ALA A 18 -4.33 -0.64 5.60
C ALA A 18 -3.62 0.19 4.52
N TYR A 19 -4.37 0.95 3.76
CA TYR A 19 -3.83 1.77 2.68
C TYR A 19 -3.50 3.15 3.22
N VAL A 20 -2.21 3.44 3.27
CA VAL A 20 -1.67 4.64 3.91
C VAL A 20 -1.79 5.83 2.98
N GLU A 21 -2.36 6.90 3.48
CA GLU A 21 -2.54 8.14 2.73
C GLU A 21 -1.94 9.30 3.51
N MET A 22 -1.49 10.31 2.78
CA MET A 22 -1.07 11.60 3.33
C MET A 22 0.01 11.48 4.41
N VAL A 23 1.04 10.69 4.13
CA VAL A 23 2.24 10.73 4.97
C VAL A 23 3.04 11.97 4.57
N ALA A 24 2.72 13.08 5.22
CA ALA A 24 3.41 14.34 5.00
C ALA A 24 4.06 14.78 6.30
N THR A 25 5.31 15.21 6.19
CA THR A 25 6.03 15.84 7.30
C THR A 25 6.13 17.33 6.98
N GLU A 26 5.80 18.17 7.95
CA GLU A 26 5.99 19.61 7.80
C GLU A 26 7.45 19.91 7.41
N PRO A 27 7.69 20.87 6.50
CA PRO A 27 9.05 21.13 6.00
C PRO A 27 10.08 21.37 7.11
N GLU A 28 9.69 21.98 8.20
CA GLU A 28 10.57 22.25 9.32
C GLU A 28 11.04 20.99 10.07
N PHE A 29 10.33 19.89 9.89
CA PHE A 29 10.67 18.61 10.53
C PHE A 29 11.33 17.61 9.59
N GLN A 30 11.42 17.93 8.31
CA GLN A 30 12.03 17.04 7.34
C GLN A 30 13.53 16.88 7.66
N GLY A 31 14.03 15.66 7.45
CA GLY A 31 15.43 15.36 7.72
C GLY A 31 15.77 15.05 9.15
N ARG A 32 14.79 15.10 10.06
CA ARG A 32 15.01 14.83 11.50
C ARG A 32 14.52 13.46 11.95
N GLY A 33 14.22 12.57 11.01
CA GLY A 33 13.75 11.23 11.33
C GLY A 33 12.29 11.15 11.74
N PHE A 34 11.52 12.22 11.65
CA PHE A 34 10.10 12.22 12.03
C PHE A 34 9.28 11.30 11.13
N ALA A 35 9.53 11.33 9.82
CA ALA A 35 8.80 10.46 8.90
C ALA A 35 9.07 8.99 9.20
N THR A 36 10.33 8.63 9.50
CA THR A 36 10.68 7.28 9.90
C THR A 36 9.97 6.86 11.17
N ALA A 37 9.95 7.74 12.19
CA ALA A 37 9.27 7.45 13.46
C ALA A 37 7.77 7.26 13.25
N VAL A 38 7.14 8.12 12.45
CA VAL A 38 5.71 8.02 12.12
C VAL A 38 5.42 6.70 11.43
N MET A 39 6.23 6.31 10.45
CA MET A 39 6.01 5.07 9.69
C MET A 39 6.22 3.83 10.56
N ARG A 40 7.15 3.86 11.51
CA ARG A 40 7.33 2.75 12.45
C ARG A 40 6.13 2.59 13.38
N ARG A 41 5.61 3.70 13.88
CA ARG A 41 4.40 3.66 14.71
C ARG A 41 3.20 3.19 13.91
N LEU A 42 3.09 3.64 12.65
CA LEU A 42 2.04 3.19 11.75
C LEU A 42 2.11 1.67 11.54
N ALA A 43 3.27 1.13 11.26
CA ALA A 43 3.44 -0.31 11.06
C ALA A 43 2.97 -1.10 12.29
N SER A 44 3.26 -0.60 13.48
CA SER A 44 2.78 -1.21 14.72
C SER A 44 1.27 -1.09 14.86
N ALA A 45 0.68 0.04 14.47
CA ALA A 45 -0.75 0.28 14.59
C ALA A 45 -1.59 -0.58 13.62
N ILE A 46 -1.03 -0.96 12.48
CA ILE A 46 -1.75 -1.73 11.46
C ILE A 46 -1.44 -3.23 11.49
N HIS A 47 -0.77 -3.72 12.51
CA HIS A 47 -0.29 -5.12 12.55
C HIS A 47 -1.44 -6.15 12.47
N ASP A 48 -2.67 -5.78 12.78
CA ASP A 48 -3.85 -6.66 12.68
C ASP A 48 -4.40 -6.75 11.26
N PHE A 49 -3.97 -5.90 10.36
CA PHE A 49 -4.33 -5.99 8.96
C PHE A 49 -3.55 -7.11 8.28
N GLN A 50 -4.04 -7.56 7.13
CA GLN A 50 -3.34 -8.59 6.35
C GLN A 50 -2.23 -8.00 5.49
N LEU A 51 -2.27 -6.70 5.23
CA LEU A 51 -1.29 -6.05 4.37
C LEU A 51 -1.25 -4.55 4.66
N GLY A 52 -0.08 -3.95 4.53
CA GLY A 52 0.06 -2.50 4.41
C GLY A 52 0.24 -2.14 2.94
N GLY A 53 -0.31 -1.02 2.52
CA GLY A 53 -0.16 -0.53 1.15
C GLY A 53 -0.05 0.97 1.11
N LEU A 54 0.65 1.49 0.11
CA LEU A 54 0.72 2.92 -0.15
C LEU A 54 1.20 3.17 -1.58
N SER A 55 0.87 4.36 -2.10
CA SER A 55 1.43 4.85 -3.36
C SER A 55 2.56 5.82 -3.01
N PRO A 56 3.83 5.47 -3.28
CA PRO A 56 4.94 6.24 -2.74
C PRO A 56 5.26 7.48 -3.56
N ALA A 57 5.48 8.60 -2.85
CA ALA A 57 6.11 9.78 -3.45
C ALA A 57 7.63 9.70 -3.31
N GLU A 58 8.12 9.13 -2.21
CA GLU A 58 9.54 8.97 -1.93
C GLU A 58 9.86 7.51 -1.59
N PRO A 59 10.04 6.64 -2.61
CA PRO A 59 10.20 5.20 -2.37
C PRO A 59 11.36 4.83 -1.45
N MET A 60 12.45 5.59 -1.47
CA MET A 60 13.63 5.24 -0.67
C MET A 60 13.37 5.26 0.83
N LEU A 61 12.51 6.16 1.30
CA LEU A 61 12.13 6.21 2.70
C LEU A 61 11.47 4.89 3.13
N TYR A 62 10.53 4.41 2.32
CA TYR A 62 9.76 3.21 2.65
C TYR A 62 10.56 1.93 2.47
N THR A 63 11.44 1.89 1.46
CA THR A 63 12.30 0.73 1.23
C THR A 63 13.16 0.42 2.46
N LYS A 64 13.68 1.45 3.13
CA LYS A 64 14.47 1.29 4.35
C LYS A 64 13.67 0.70 5.50
N LEU A 65 12.34 0.81 5.46
CA LEU A 65 11.45 0.36 6.52
C LEU A 65 10.79 -0.98 6.21
N GLY A 66 11.24 -1.66 5.17
CA GLY A 66 10.73 -3.00 4.82
C GLY A 66 9.63 -3.02 3.78
N TRP A 67 9.21 -1.85 3.28
CA TRP A 67 8.23 -1.79 2.21
C TRP A 67 8.88 -2.20 0.88
N VAL A 68 8.12 -2.88 0.04
CA VAL A 68 8.60 -3.34 -1.27
C VAL A 68 7.58 -3.01 -2.34
N PHE A 69 8.07 -2.76 -3.57
CA PHE A 69 7.20 -2.50 -4.70
C PHE A 69 6.43 -3.74 -5.11
N TRP A 70 5.15 -3.57 -5.42
CA TRP A 70 4.40 -4.55 -6.18
C TRP A 70 4.90 -4.53 -7.62
N GLN A 71 5.22 -5.69 -8.18
CA GLN A 71 5.85 -5.81 -9.49
C GLN A 71 4.86 -6.11 -10.61
N GLY A 72 3.75 -6.75 -10.28
CA GLY A 72 2.73 -7.08 -11.27
C GLY A 72 1.85 -5.89 -11.64
N PRO A 73 1.01 -6.05 -12.66
CA PRO A 73 0.12 -4.96 -13.09
C PRO A 73 -0.96 -4.67 -12.06
N LEU A 74 -1.37 -3.40 -12.00
CA LEU A 74 -2.38 -2.92 -11.07
C LEU A 74 -3.71 -2.71 -11.80
N PHE A 75 -4.79 -3.11 -11.15
CA PHE A 75 -6.15 -2.97 -11.68
C PHE A 75 -7.08 -2.41 -10.64
N ILE A 76 -8.18 -1.81 -11.10
CA ILE A 76 -9.27 -1.38 -10.23
C ILE A 76 -10.51 -2.22 -10.57
N ARG A 77 -11.14 -2.77 -9.55
CA ARG A 77 -12.39 -3.54 -9.71
C ARG A 77 -13.56 -2.58 -9.71
N THR A 78 -14.36 -2.63 -10.77
CA THR A 78 -15.60 -1.89 -10.88
C THR A 78 -16.75 -2.86 -11.10
N LYS A 79 -17.98 -2.34 -11.07
CA LYS A 79 -19.16 -3.14 -11.41
C LYS A 79 -19.12 -3.70 -12.84
N ASP A 80 -18.35 -3.06 -13.72
CA ASP A 80 -18.23 -3.44 -15.13
C ASP A 80 -16.97 -4.27 -15.42
N GLY A 81 -16.21 -4.62 -14.40
CA GLY A 81 -15.01 -5.43 -14.51
C GLY A 81 -13.75 -4.73 -14.06
N LEU A 82 -12.61 -5.24 -14.50
CA LEU A 82 -11.31 -4.71 -14.13
C LEU A 82 -10.87 -3.61 -15.10
N ILE A 83 -10.38 -2.51 -14.53
CA ILE A 83 -9.79 -1.41 -15.30
C ILE A 83 -8.29 -1.43 -15.04
N SER A 84 -7.49 -1.50 -16.11
CA SER A 84 -6.03 -1.43 -16.00
C SER A 84 -5.59 -0.02 -15.59
N THR A 85 -4.60 0.05 -14.69
CA THR A 85 -4.01 1.31 -14.24
C THR A 85 -2.50 1.28 -14.43
N PRO A 86 -2.01 1.30 -15.69
CA PRO A 86 -0.59 1.09 -15.97
C PRO A 86 0.34 2.15 -15.38
N GLU A 87 -0.19 3.33 -15.06
CA GLU A 87 0.59 4.40 -14.45
C GLU A 87 0.63 4.32 -12.93
N GLY A 88 -0.15 3.42 -12.34
CA GLY A 88 -0.16 3.23 -10.90
C GLY A 88 1.10 2.52 -10.40
N SER A 89 1.48 2.83 -9.18
CA SER A 89 2.61 2.18 -8.51
C SER A 89 2.31 2.12 -7.03
N ILE A 90 2.47 0.96 -6.44
CA ILE A 90 2.27 0.79 -5.00
C ILE A 90 3.44 0.05 -4.36
N MET A 91 3.64 0.34 -3.09
CA MET A 91 4.49 -0.46 -2.22
C MET A 91 3.63 -1.15 -1.18
N ILE A 92 4.05 -2.30 -0.76
CA ILE A 92 3.37 -3.08 0.28
C ILE A 92 4.31 -3.34 1.45
N LEU A 93 3.70 -3.50 2.63
CA LEU A 93 4.40 -3.96 3.82
C LEU A 93 3.77 -5.29 4.26
N ARG A 94 4.61 -6.32 4.37
CA ARG A 94 4.17 -7.59 4.93
C ARG A 94 4.01 -7.45 6.43
N LEU A 95 2.87 -7.92 6.92
CA LEU A 95 2.50 -7.89 8.34
C LEU A 95 2.41 -9.33 8.86
N PRO A 96 2.27 -9.54 10.16
CA PRO A 96 2.19 -10.91 10.71
C PRO A 96 1.10 -11.76 10.07
N LYS A 97 -0.01 -11.15 9.63
CA LYS A 97 -1.14 -11.86 9.02
C LYS A 97 -1.07 -11.94 7.50
N THR A 98 -0.01 -11.44 6.89
CA THR A 98 0.13 -11.47 5.43
C THR A 98 0.37 -12.90 4.96
N PRO A 99 -0.44 -13.42 4.01
CA PRO A 99 -0.16 -14.73 3.43
C PRO A 99 1.07 -14.69 2.54
N CYS A 100 1.50 -15.85 2.05
CA CYS A 100 2.56 -15.92 1.07
C CYS A 100 2.09 -15.26 -0.23
N LEU A 101 2.82 -14.27 -0.72
CA LEU A 101 2.43 -13.47 -1.87
C LEU A 101 3.46 -13.61 -3.00
N ASP A 102 2.95 -13.70 -4.23
CA ASP A 102 3.75 -13.54 -5.44
C ASP A 102 3.54 -12.11 -5.96
N LEU A 103 4.54 -11.26 -5.78
CA LEU A 103 4.44 -9.84 -6.12
C LEU A 103 4.45 -9.56 -7.62
N THR A 104 4.66 -10.57 -8.44
CA THR A 104 4.67 -10.44 -9.90
C THR A 104 3.29 -10.64 -10.53
N LEU A 105 2.32 -11.09 -9.76
CA LEU A 105 0.96 -11.34 -10.23
C LEU A 105 0.16 -10.05 -10.30
N PRO A 106 -0.88 -10.00 -11.13
CA PRO A 106 -1.83 -8.88 -11.11
C PRO A 106 -2.46 -8.71 -9.74
N VAL A 107 -2.66 -7.47 -9.33
CA VAL A 107 -3.37 -7.14 -8.09
C VAL A 107 -4.44 -6.09 -8.40
N SER A 108 -5.58 -6.21 -7.74
CA SER A 108 -6.69 -5.27 -7.91
C SER A 108 -7.13 -4.68 -6.58
N ALA A 109 -7.66 -3.47 -6.65
CA ALA A 109 -8.34 -2.81 -5.53
C ALA A 109 -9.74 -2.40 -5.93
N GLY A 110 -10.62 -2.23 -4.95
CA GLY A 110 -11.96 -1.72 -5.20
C GLY A 110 -11.93 -0.27 -5.67
N TRP A 111 -12.87 0.10 -6.53
CA TRP A 111 -12.99 1.48 -6.97
C TRP A 111 -13.31 2.40 -5.79
N CYS A 112 -12.73 3.60 -5.81
CA CYS A 112 -13.07 4.66 -4.87
C CYS A 112 -12.98 6.00 -5.59
N GLU A 113 -13.69 7.00 -5.07
CA GLU A 113 -13.59 8.34 -5.62
C GLU A 113 -12.20 8.93 -5.37
N GLY A 114 -11.75 9.79 -6.30
CA GLY A 114 -10.46 10.43 -6.22
C GLY A 114 -9.37 9.59 -6.86
N GLU A 115 -8.21 9.56 -6.23
CA GLU A 115 -7.09 8.76 -6.72
C GLU A 115 -7.36 7.28 -6.54
N LEU A 116 -7.08 6.49 -7.59
CA LEU A 116 -7.33 5.05 -7.56
C LEU A 116 -6.28 4.29 -6.76
N TRP A 117 -5.06 4.81 -6.73
CA TRP A 117 -3.95 4.22 -5.96
C TRP A 117 -3.21 5.25 -5.13
#